data_09c13c1d567136ec09436ab4fbfa5c46
#
_entry.id   09c13c1d567136ec09436ab4fbfa5c46
#
_cell.length_a   1.000
_cell.length_b   1.000
_cell.length_c   1.000
_cell.angle_alpha   90.00
_cell.angle_beta   90.00
_cell.angle_gamma   90.00
#
_symmetry.space_group_name_H-M   'P 1'
#
loop_
_entity.id
_entity.type
_entity.pdbx_description
1 polymer ?
#
loop_
_entity_poly.entity_id
_entity_poly.type
_entity_poly.pdbx_seq_one_letter_code
_entity_poly.pdbx_strand_id
1 'polypeptide(L)'
;MALEKPYQDIPGTIVFDADMSRKGYHLNQFFMSLMKAENRERFLADEKAYVDEWPLTDLQKKGVLEQDYNLCIEQGGNIYFLAKLFYTHEQPFERAVSTMTGMTPQEYRAMMLSGGRPIEGNRSTSENKGNQ
;
A
#
# COMPACT_ATOMS: atom_id res chain seq x y z
N MET A 1 25.22 -8.37 7.40
CA MET A 1 25.20 -9.20 6.21
C MET A 1 23.79 -9.15 5.60
N ALA A 2 23.68 -8.70 4.37
CA ALA A 2 22.38 -8.63 3.71
C ALA A 2 21.94 -10.04 3.32
N LEU A 3 20.69 -10.38 3.64
CA LEU A 3 20.09 -11.62 3.21
C LEU A 3 19.66 -11.54 1.75
N GLU A 4 19.77 -12.64 1.03
CA GLU A 4 19.26 -12.71 -0.32
C GLU A 4 17.74 -12.57 -0.31
N LYS A 5 17.21 -11.83 -1.28
CA LYS A 5 15.78 -11.58 -1.39
C LYS A 5 15.29 -12.00 -2.78
N PRO A 6 15.10 -13.31 -3.00
CA PRO A 6 14.69 -13.82 -4.31
C PRO A 6 13.28 -13.37 -4.73
N TYR A 7 12.54 -12.78 -3.80
CA TYR A 7 11.16 -12.31 -4.04
C TYR A 7 11.09 -10.87 -4.54
N GLN A 8 12.22 -10.17 -4.71
CA GLN A 8 12.21 -8.76 -5.11
C GLN A 8 11.83 -8.54 -6.57
N ASP A 9 11.93 -9.56 -7.40
CA ASP A 9 11.66 -9.48 -8.83
C ASP A 9 10.30 -10.06 -9.23
N ILE A 10 9.36 -10.14 -8.29
CA ILE A 10 7.99 -10.57 -8.58
C ILE A 10 7.21 -9.36 -9.10
N PRO A 11 6.76 -9.35 -10.38
CA PRO A 11 6.07 -8.18 -10.92
C PRO A 11 4.81 -7.83 -10.14
N GLY A 12 4.64 -6.53 -9.87
CA GLY A 12 3.45 -6.02 -9.20
C GLY A 12 3.29 -6.45 -7.75
N THR A 13 4.34 -7.00 -7.14
CA THR A 13 4.28 -7.51 -5.77
C THR A 13 5.42 -6.92 -4.94
N ILE A 14 5.07 -6.40 -3.77
CA ILE A 14 6.05 -5.93 -2.79
C ILE A 14 5.82 -6.73 -1.52
N VAL A 15 6.83 -7.51 -1.13
CA VAL A 15 6.77 -8.30 0.09
C VAL A 15 7.12 -7.43 1.29
N PHE A 16 6.25 -7.41 2.28
CA PHE A 16 6.48 -6.65 3.51
C PHE A 16 7.39 -7.47 4.43
N ASP A 17 8.68 -7.25 4.29
CA ASP A 17 9.72 -7.91 5.09
C ASP A 17 10.24 -6.99 6.20
N ALA A 18 11.28 -7.43 6.91
CA ALA A 18 11.86 -6.67 8.02
C ALA A 18 12.40 -5.30 7.57
N ASP A 19 12.99 -5.23 6.37
CA ASP A 19 13.49 -3.95 5.86
C ASP A 19 12.35 -2.99 5.53
N MET A 20 11.27 -3.50 4.95
CA MET A 20 10.08 -2.69 4.67
C MET A 20 9.41 -2.23 5.96
N SER A 21 9.36 -3.09 6.97
CA SER A 21 8.84 -2.73 8.29
C SER A 21 9.63 -1.58 8.91
N ARG A 22 10.96 -1.64 8.78
CA ARG A 22 11.85 -0.58 9.28
C ARG A 22 11.68 0.71 8.48
N LYS A 23 11.65 0.61 7.16
CA LYS A 23 11.47 1.75 6.26
C LYS A 23 10.16 2.49 6.52
N GLY A 24 9.09 1.74 6.73
CA GLY A 24 7.74 2.30 6.89
C GLY A 24 7.30 2.47 8.34
N TYR A 25 8.20 2.38 9.32
CA TYR A 25 7.82 2.41 10.73
C TYR A 25 6.94 3.61 11.08
N HIS A 26 7.41 4.81 10.76
CA HIS A 26 6.66 6.03 11.08
C HIS A 26 5.40 6.18 10.22
N LEU A 27 5.45 5.73 8.97
CA LEU A 27 4.29 5.75 8.09
C LEU A 27 3.18 4.85 8.67
N ASN A 28 3.53 3.66 9.13
CA ASN A 28 2.56 2.74 9.71
C ASN A 28 2.04 3.25 11.05
N GLN A 29 2.87 3.92 11.86
CA GLN A 29 2.42 4.57 13.08
C GLN A 29 1.42 5.70 12.77
N PHE A 30 1.67 6.46 11.70
CA PHE A 30 0.72 7.46 11.22
C PHE A 30 -0.62 6.81 10.88
N PHE A 31 -0.61 5.72 10.09
CA PHE A 31 -1.85 5.02 9.76
C PHE A 31 -2.59 4.54 11.02
N MET A 32 -1.85 4.01 11.99
CA MET A 32 -2.44 3.53 13.25
C MET A 32 -3.07 4.67 14.05
N SER A 33 -2.54 5.89 13.95
CA SER A 33 -3.15 7.04 14.63
C SER A 33 -4.58 7.29 14.18
N LEU A 34 -4.90 6.91 12.94
CA LEU A 34 -6.23 7.10 12.37
C LEU A 34 -7.28 6.11 12.91
N MET A 35 -6.90 5.23 13.82
CA MET A 35 -7.86 4.39 14.55
C MET A 35 -8.74 5.22 15.50
N LYS A 36 -8.24 6.37 15.94
CA LYS A 36 -8.98 7.25 16.84
C LYS A 36 -9.75 8.29 16.06
N ALA A 37 -11.03 8.46 16.37
CA ALA A 37 -11.90 9.41 15.67
C ALA A 37 -11.37 10.84 15.73
N GLU A 38 -10.84 11.25 16.89
CA GLU A 38 -10.28 12.60 17.06
C GLU A 38 -9.11 12.86 16.12
N ASN A 39 -8.27 11.85 15.85
CA ASN A 39 -7.15 11.97 14.93
C ASN A 39 -7.64 12.04 13.49
N ARG A 40 -8.67 11.27 13.14
CA ARG A 40 -9.27 11.35 11.80
C ARG A 40 -9.85 12.74 11.53
N GLU A 41 -10.51 13.32 12.52
CA GLU A 41 -11.07 14.67 12.40
C GLU A 41 -9.97 15.71 12.18
N ARG A 42 -8.88 15.63 12.96
CA ARG A 42 -7.72 16.52 12.80
C ARG A 42 -7.09 16.37 11.42
N PHE A 43 -6.90 15.13 10.97
CA PHE A 43 -6.30 14.84 9.67
C PHE A 43 -7.16 15.42 8.54
N LEU A 44 -8.47 15.14 8.56
CA LEU A 44 -9.37 15.63 7.51
C LEU A 44 -9.50 17.15 7.50
N ALA A 45 -9.34 17.80 8.67
CA ALA A 45 -9.42 19.25 8.76
C ALA A 45 -8.24 19.93 8.04
N ASP A 46 -7.04 19.33 8.11
CA ASP A 46 -5.85 19.82 7.42
C ASP A 46 -4.86 18.66 7.27
N GLU A 47 -4.97 17.93 6.17
CA GLU A 47 -4.19 16.71 5.94
C GLU A 47 -2.68 17.00 5.94
N LYS A 48 -2.27 18.08 5.27
CA LYS A 48 -0.86 18.42 5.20
C LYS A 48 -0.28 18.76 6.58
N ALA A 49 -0.99 19.54 7.36
CA ALA A 49 -0.55 19.91 8.70
C ALA A 49 -0.42 18.69 9.60
N TYR A 50 -1.40 17.77 9.54
CA TYR A 50 -1.36 16.55 10.35
C TYR A 50 -0.21 15.64 9.92
N VAL A 51 -0.01 15.45 8.61
CA VAL A 51 1.09 14.64 8.06
C VAL A 51 2.44 15.21 8.45
N ASP A 52 2.58 16.54 8.47
CA ASP A 52 3.83 17.21 8.82
C ASP A 52 4.19 17.06 10.32
N GLU A 53 3.27 16.64 11.17
CA GLU A 53 3.58 16.31 12.57
C GLU A 53 4.36 14.99 12.71
N TRP A 54 4.42 14.18 11.64
CA TRP A 54 5.05 12.87 11.64
C TRP A 54 6.39 12.91 10.91
N PRO A 55 7.40 12.13 11.37
CA PRO A 55 8.71 12.12 10.70
C PRO A 55 8.68 11.26 9.44
N LEU A 56 7.83 11.60 8.49
CA LEU A 56 7.69 10.91 7.22
C LEU A 56 8.68 11.47 6.20
N THR A 57 9.11 10.61 5.27
CA THR A 57 9.89 11.08 4.11
C THR A 57 8.98 11.84 3.15
N ASP A 58 9.57 12.59 2.23
CA ASP A 58 8.80 13.33 1.24
C ASP A 58 7.95 12.41 0.37
N LEU A 59 8.48 11.24 0.01
CA LEU A 59 7.73 10.25 -0.78
C LEU A 59 6.58 9.64 0.02
N GLN A 60 6.76 9.40 1.31
CA GLN A 60 5.68 8.91 2.17
C GLN A 60 4.57 9.96 2.28
N LYS A 61 4.92 11.22 2.50
CA LYS A 61 3.93 12.31 2.53
C LYS A 61 3.18 12.43 1.22
N LYS A 62 3.89 12.33 0.11
CA LYS A 62 3.29 12.39 -1.21
C LYS A 62 2.27 11.26 -1.40
N GLY A 63 2.64 10.04 -1.03
CA GLY A 63 1.73 8.90 -1.14
C GLY A 63 0.44 9.10 -0.35
N VAL A 64 0.56 9.63 0.87
CA VAL A 64 -0.61 9.90 1.71
C VAL A 64 -1.48 11.01 1.13
N LEU A 65 -0.87 12.16 0.82
CA LEU A 65 -1.60 13.35 0.41
C LEU A 65 -2.26 13.20 -0.97
N GLU A 66 -1.65 12.46 -1.87
CA GLU A 66 -2.19 12.20 -3.20
C GLU A 66 -3.04 10.94 -3.26
N GLN A 67 -3.20 10.24 -2.14
CA GLN A 67 -3.90 8.95 -2.08
C GLN A 67 -3.33 7.96 -3.10
N ASP A 68 -2.01 8.00 -3.27
CA ASP A 68 -1.28 7.06 -4.11
C ASP A 68 -0.90 5.86 -3.25
N TYR A 69 -1.80 4.89 -3.19
CA TYR A 69 -1.66 3.75 -2.29
C TYR A 69 -0.51 2.83 -2.71
N ASN A 70 -0.24 2.70 -4.01
CA ASN A 70 0.92 1.96 -4.49
C ASN A 70 2.21 2.57 -3.97
N LEU A 71 2.32 3.90 -4.02
CA LEU A 71 3.48 4.60 -3.48
C LEU A 71 3.61 4.37 -1.96
N CYS A 72 2.49 4.37 -1.24
CA CYS A 72 2.51 4.07 0.20
C CYS A 72 3.08 2.67 0.46
N ILE A 73 2.69 1.66 -0.32
CA ILE A 73 3.21 0.30 -0.19
C ILE A 73 4.71 0.27 -0.52
N GLU A 74 5.13 0.93 -1.60
CA GLU A 74 6.54 1.00 -1.99
C GLU A 74 7.41 1.65 -0.91
N GLN A 75 6.84 2.58 -0.17
CA GLN A 75 7.55 3.31 0.89
C GLN A 75 7.42 2.66 2.27
N GLY A 76 7.02 1.40 2.33
CA GLY A 76 7.01 0.62 3.56
C GLY A 76 5.67 0.56 4.27
N GLY A 77 4.59 1.00 3.63
CA GLY A 77 3.25 0.87 4.19
C GLY A 77 2.79 -0.58 4.22
N ASN A 78 2.20 -0.99 5.36
CA ASN A 78 1.58 -2.30 5.50
C ASN A 78 0.10 -2.17 5.16
N ILE A 79 -0.43 -3.08 4.35
CA ILE A 79 -1.80 -2.99 3.85
C ILE A 79 -2.85 -2.92 4.96
N TYR A 80 -2.65 -3.63 6.07
CA TYR A 80 -3.59 -3.60 7.19
C TYR A 80 -3.66 -2.22 7.83
N PHE A 81 -2.54 -1.53 7.92
CA PHE A 81 -2.48 -0.18 8.49
C PHE A 81 -2.93 0.85 7.46
N LEU A 82 -2.52 0.68 6.21
CA LEU A 82 -2.93 1.55 5.10
C LEU A 82 -4.46 1.59 4.95
N ALA A 83 -5.14 0.49 5.25
CA ALA A 83 -6.61 0.44 5.20
C ALA A 83 -7.27 1.47 6.10
N LYS A 84 -6.60 1.92 7.17
CA LYS A 84 -7.11 2.99 8.03
C LYS A 84 -7.25 4.31 7.25
N LEU A 85 -6.33 4.57 6.32
CA LEU A 85 -6.41 5.73 5.43
C LEU A 85 -7.59 5.60 4.47
N PHE A 86 -7.84 4.40 3.92
CA PHE A 86 -9.00 4.17 3.05
C PHE A 86 -10.28 4.58 3.75
N TYR A 87 -10.49 4.06 4.97
CA TYR A 87 -11.72 4.32 5.73
C TYR A 87 -11.83 5.78 6.16
N THR A 88 -10.71 6.42 6.46
CA THR A 88 -10.71 7.84 6.81
C THR A 88 -11.22 8.70 5.66
N HIS A 89 -10.86 8.34 4.42
CA HIS A 89 -11.35 9.01 3.22
C HIS A 89 -12.68 8.44 2.71
N GLU A 90 -13.34 7.63 3.52
CA GLU A 90 -14.62 6.99 3.17
C GLU A 90 -14.55 6.17 1.88
N GLN A 91 -13.38 5.57 1.62
CA GLN A 91 -13.18 4.69 0.46
C GLN A 91 -13.38 3.24 0.88
N PRO A 92 -14.37 2.52 0.32
CA PRO A 92 -14.49 1.08 0.56
C PRO A 92 -13.21 0.37 0.10
N PHE A 93 -12.86 -0.72 0.80
CA PHE A 93 -11.63 -1.46 0.49
C PHE A 93 -11.55 -1.87 -0.98
N GLU A 94 -12.66 -2.39 -1.54
CA GLU A 94 -12.72 -2.80 -2.94
C GLU A 94 -12.38 -1.64 -3.89
N ARG A 95 -12.90 -0.45 -3.61
CA ARG A 95 -12.64 0.74 -4.43
C ARG A 95 -11.18 1.17 -4.32
N ALA A 96 -10.64 1.19 -3.10
CA ALA A 96 -9.26 1.57 -2.88
C ALA A 96 -8.29 0.63 -3.61
N VAL A 97 -8.49 -0.70 -3.48
CA VAL A 97 -7.61 -1.66 -4.15
C VAL A 97 -7.79 -1.65 -5.66
N SER A 98 -8.98 -1.32 -6.17
CA SER A 98 -9.17 -1.20 -7.62
C SER A 98 -8.30 -0.10 -8.21
N THR A 99 -8.12 1.02 -7.50
CA THR A 99 -7.25 2.11 -7.97
C THR A 99 -5.79 1.65 -8.09
N MET A 100 -5.37 0.71 -7.23
CA MET A 100 -4.01 0.18 -7.25
C MET A 100 -3.74 -0.72 -8.45
N THR A 101 -4.78 -1.27 -9.05
CA THR A 101 -4.68 -2.14 -10.23
C THR A 101 -4.90 -1.40 -11.54
N GLY A 102 -5.29 -0.14 -11.48
CA GLY A 102 -5.67 0.63 -12.66
C GLY A 102 -7.02 0.25 -13.24
N MET A 103 -7.79 -0.58 -12.52
CA MET A 103 -9.12 -1.01 -12.93
C MET A 103 -10.20 -0.14 -12.29
N THR A 104 -11.39 -0.08 -12.91
CA THR A 104 -12.57 0.44 -12.24
C THR A 104 -13.01 -0.56 -11.15
N PRO A 105 -13.80 -0.11 -10.15
CA PRO A 105 -14.32 -1.05 -9.14
C PRO A 105 -15.12 -2.21 -9.76
N GLN A 106 -15.87 -1.94 -10.84
CA GLN A 106 -16.65 -2.96 -11.54
C GLN A 106 -15.76 -3.99 -12.24
N GLU A 107 -14.72 -3.53 -12.93
CA GLU A 107 -13.75 -4.40 -13.59
C GLU A 107 -13.00 -5.25 -12.58
N TYR A 108 -12.57 -4.65 -11.47
CA TYR A 108 -11.87 -5.35 -10.39
C TYR A 108 -12.77 -6.46 -9.80
N ARG A 109 -14.02 -6.11 -9.49
CA ARG A 109 -14.97 -7.07 -8.94
C ARG A 109 -15.23 -8.23 -9.90
N ALA A 110 -15.41 -7.93 -11.18
CA ALA A 110 -15.63 -8.96 -12.20
C ALA A 110 -14.43 -9.90 -12.29
N MET A 111 -13.22 -9.34 -12.28
CA MET A 111 -11.97 -10.12 -12.30
C MET A 111 -11.90 -11.05 -11.08
N MET A 112 -12.19 -10.55 -9.88
CA MET A 112 -12.14 -11.34 -8.66
C MET A 112 -13.20 -12.46 -8.65
N LEU A 113 -14.41 -12.17 -9.14
CA LEU A 113 -15.47 -13.15 -9.23
C LEU A 113 -15.18 -14.26 -10.25
N SER A 114 -14.38 -13.96 -11.26
CA SER A 114 -13.98 -14.95 -12.28
C SER A 114 -12.76 -15.80 -11.87
N GLY A 115 -12.29 -15.65 -10.63
CA GLY A 115 -11.18 -16.46 -10.09
C GLY A 115 -9.88 -15.69 -9.86
N GLY A 116 -9.87 -14.39 -10.14
CA GLY A 116 -8.68 -13.56 -9.94
C GLY A 116 -7.71 -13.63 -11.10
N ARG A 117 -6.53 -13.05 -10.90
CA ARG A 117 -5.46 -13.05 -11.90
C ARG A 117 -4.76 -14.41 -11.94
N PRO A 118 -4.15 -14.79 -13.09
CA PRO A 118 -3.37 -16.03 -13.16
C PRO A 118 -2.24 -16.05 -12.13
N ILE A 119 -2.01 -17.20 -11.52
CA ILE A 119 -0.98 -17.37 -10.49
C ILE A 119 0.44 -17.23 -11.06
N GLU A 120 0.61 -17.43 -12.36
CA GLU A 120 1.90 -17.30 -13.05
C GLU A 120 2.47 -15.90 -12.92
N GLY A 121 1.62 -14.87 -12.86
CA GLY A 121 2.02 -13.49 -12.67
C GLY A 121 2.63 -13.20 -11.30
N ASN A 122 2.45 -14.10 -10.34
CA ASN A 122 3.00 -13.97 -8.99
C ASN A 122 4.37 -14.62 -8.83
N ARG A 123 4.94 -15.10 -9.92
CA ARG A 123 6.25 -15.75 -9.87
C ARG A 123 7.38 -14.77 -10.14
N SER A 124 8.53 -15.07 -9.56
CA SER A 124 9.74 -14.32 -9.81
C SER A 124 10.10 -14.33 -11.32
N THR A 125 10.60 -13.21 -11.81
CA THR A 125 11.03 -13.10 -13.21
C THR A 125 12.16 -14.10 -13.51
N SER A 126 13.02 -14.38 -12.56
CA SER A 126 14.11 -15.35 -12.72
C SER A 126 13.58 -16.78 -12.84
N GLU A 127 12.50 -17.14 -12.15
CA GLU A 127 11.86 -18.45 -12.30
C GLU A 127 11.23 -18.62 -13.68
N ASN A 128 10.57 -17.59 -14.18
CA ASN A 128 9.92 -17.62 -15.48
C ASN A 128 10.94 -17.82 -16.61
N LYS A 129 12.16 -17.31 -16.47
CA LYS A 129 13.23 -17.48 -17.46
C LYS A 129 13.77 -18.91 -17.51
N GLY A 130 13.64 -19.66 -16.43
CA GLY A 130 14.09 -21.04 -16.35
C GLY A 130 13.17 -22.04 -17.04
N ASN A 131 11.94 -21.63 -17.39
CA ASN A 131 10.92 -22.49 -18.01
C ASN A 131 10.75 -22.26 -19.52
N GLN A 132 11.62 -21.50 -20.15
CA GLN A 132 11.59 -21.26 -21.61
C GLN A 132 12.52 -22.18 -22.35
#